data_6691aabdb06a81dab627ea3b635677e7
#
_entry.id   6691aabdb06a81dab627ea3b635677e7
#
_cell.length_a   1.000
_cell.length_b   1.000
_cell.length_c   1.000
_cell.angle_alpha   90.00
_cell.angle_beta   90.00
_cell.angle_gamma   90.00
#
_symmetry.space_group_name_H-M   'P 1'
#
loop_
_entity.id
_entity.type
_entity.pdbx_description
1 polymer ?
#
loop_
_entity_poly.entity_id
_entity_poly.type
_entity_poly.pdbx_seq_one_letter_code
_entity_poly.pdbx_strand_id
1 'polypeptide(L)'
;MEQSCENGKEKIGDQTFATTKVRPKIQAPRLYRVLLVNDDYTPMEFVVHVLEIFFYKDYESAKLIMLKVHQQGIAECGVYTCEIAEMKVNQVMNFSRQHQHPLQCIMEKK
;
A
#
# COMPACT_ATOMS: atom_id res chain seq x y z
N MET A 1 11.76 -2.61 -9.12
CA MET A 1 11.14 -2.59 -9.23
C MET A 1 10.45 -2.17 -9.65
N GLU A 2 10.28 -2.14 -9.70
CA GLU A 2 9.57 -1.80 -9.91
C GLU A 2 9.05 -1.79 -10.83
N GLN A 3 8.93 -2.05 -11.56
CA GLN A 3 8.52 -2.04 -12.51
C GLN A 3 7.30 -2.48 -12.82
N SER A 4 6.85 -3.25 -12.39
CA SER A 4 5.57 -3.69 -12.63
C SER A 4 4.57 -2.66 -12.61
N CYS A 5 4.76 -1.67 -11.92
CA CYS A 5 3.81 -0.63 -11.89
C CYS A 5 3.70 0.02 -13.18
N GLU A 6 4.71 0.10 -13.95
CA GLU A 6 4.55 0.76 -15.10
C GLU A 6 3.87 0.03 -16.08
N ASN A 7 3.72 -1.19 -15.98
CA ASN A 7 2.91 -1.78 -16.87
C ASN A 7 1.60 -1.31 -16.81
N GLY A 8 1.15 -0.93 -15.71
CA GLY A 8 -0.13 -0.49 -15.56
C GLY A 8 -0.39 0.62 -16.32
N LYS A 9 0.48 1.41 -16.68
CA LYS A 9 0.08 2.46 -17.31
C LYS A 9 0.48 2.53 -18.60
N GLU A 10 1.36 1.92 -19.01
CA GLU A 10 1.69 2.19 -20.21
C GLU A 10 0.88 1.78 -21.20
N LYS A 11 0.18 1.11 -21.18
CA LYS A 11 -0.58 0.78 -22.12
C LYS A 11 -1.49 1.63 -22.49
N ILE A 12 -1.60 2.40 -22.05
CA ILE A 12 -2.52 3.21 -22.38
C ILE A 12 -2.30 3.87 -23.50
N GLY A 13 -1.45 4.11 -23.76
CA GLY A 13 -1.29 4.82 -24.77
C GLY A 13 -1.68 4.32 -25.96
N ASP A 14 -1.39 3.66 -26.34
CA ASP A 14 -1.69 3.34 -27.50
C ASP A 14 -2.88 3.04 -27.76
N GLN A 15 -3.25 2.98 -27.55
CA GLN A 15 -4.29 2.83 -27.81
C GLN A 15 -5.03 3.61 -28.15
N THR A 16 -4.85 4.02 -28.31
CA THR A 16 -5.57 4.74 -28.56
C THR A 16 -6.20 4.79 -29.64
N PHE A 17 -6.16 4.78 -30.45
CA PHE A 17 -6.82 4.91 -31.38
C PHE A 17 -7.50 4.02 -31.80
N ALA A 18 -7.28 3.42 -31.88
CA ALA A 18 -7.91 2.66 -32.28
C ALA A 18 -8.64 2.05 -31.68
N THR A 19 -8.44 2.01 -31.33
CA THR A 19 -9.07 1.55 -30.81
C THR A 19 -9.86 1.65 -30.32
N THR A 20 -10.02 1.89 -30.36
CA THR A 20 -10.85 2.03 -29.99
C THR A 20 -11.71 1.36 -29.99
N LYS A 21 -11.83 0.83 -30.39
CA LYS A 21 -12.57 0.16 -30.42
C LYS A 21 -12.65 -0.75 -29.86
N VAL A 22 -12.07 -1.03 -29.61
CA VAL A 22 -12.11 -1.77 -29.04
C VAL A 22 -12.36 -1.98 -27.99
N ARG A 23 -12.27 -1.96 -27.57
CA ARG A 23 -12.51 -2.21 -26.58
C ARG A 23 -12.79 -2.41 -25.66
N PRO A 24 -12.86 -2.62 -25.82
CA PRO A 24 -13.29 -2.78 -24.83
C PRO A 24 -13.06 -3.57 -23.79
N LYS A 25 -12.63 -4.16 -23.58
CA LYS A 25 -12.42 -4.78 -22.58
C LYS A 25 -11.50 -4.13 -21.85
N ILE A 26 -11.84 -3.38 -21.08
CA ILE A 26 -11.04 -2.75 -20.31
C ILE A 26 -10.65 -3.59 -19.21
N GLN A 27 -9.44 -3.81 -18.94
CA GLN A 27 -9.09 -4.54 -17.83
C GLN A 27 -9.02 -3.68 -16.67
N ALA A 28 -9.53 -4.11 -15.55
CA ALA A 28 -9.42 -3.37 -14.31
C ALA A 28 -7.96 -3.30 -13.95
N PRO A 29 -7.49 -2.20 -13.35
CA PRO A 29 -6.10 -2.11 -12.94
C PRO A 29 -5.81 -3.16 -11.89
N ARG A 30 -4.59 -3.64 -11.88
CA ARG A 30 -4.20 -4.58 -10.87
C ARG A 30 -4.15 -3.89 -9.54
N LEU A 31 -4.58 -4.57 -8.52
CA LEU A 31 -4.58 -4.01 -7.19
C LEU A 31 -3.47 -4.63 -6.37
N TYR A 32 -2.99 -3.85 -5.43
CA TYR A 32 -1.92 -4.28 -4.54
C TYR A 32 -2.35 -4.06 -3.11
N ARG A 33 -1.96 -4.98 -2.25
CA ARG A 33 -2.22 -4.85 -0.83
C ARG A 33 -1.02 -4.19 -0.21
N VAL A 34 -1.25 -3.25 0.68
CA VAL A 34 -0.18 -2.64 1.45
C VAL A 34 -0.24 -3.24 2.84
N LEU A 35 0.89 -3.74 3.30
CA LEU A 35 0.94 -4.48 4.55
C LEU A 35 1.99 -3.88 5.47
N LEU A 36 1.73 -3.93 6.76
CA LEU A 36 2.71 -3.57 7.77
C LEU A 36 3.29 -4.84 8.37
N VAL A 37 4.59 -4.82 8.58
CA VAL A 37 5.31 -5.97 9.12
C VAL A 37 5.78 -5.64 10.53
N ASN A 38 5.54 -6.54 11.44
CA ASN A 38 5.89 -6.33 12.84
C ASN A 38 7.40 -6.30 13.04
N ASP A 39 7.84 -5.52 14.03
CA ASP A 39 9.21 -5.58 14.49
C ASP A 39 9.18 -5.34 15.99
N ASP A 40 10.32 -5.54 16.65
CA ASP A 40 10.36 -5.49 18.09
C ASP A 40 10.62 -4.11 18.66
N TYR A 41 10.88 -3.15 17.83
CA TYR A 41 11.33 -1.83 18.31
C TYR A 41 10.34 -0.71 18.07
N THR A 42 9.43 -0.86 17.15
CA THR A 42 8.46 0.19 16.85
C THR A 42 7.32 0.15 17.88
N PRO A 43 7.04 1.26 18.57
CA PRO A 43 5.97 1.26 19.54
C PRO A 43 4.61 1.04 18.89
N MET A 44 3.72 0.37 19.59
CA MET A 44 2.39 0.10 19.08
C MET A 44 1.63 1.36 18.75
N GLU A 45 1.78 2.39 19.60
CA GLU A 45 1.08 3.62 19.34
C GLU A 45 1.58 4.31 18.08
N PHE A 46 2.83 4.09 17.70
CA PHE A 46 3.33 4.65 16.45
C PHE A 46 2.64 3.95 15.28
N VAL A 47 2.44 2.64 15.37
CA VAL A 47 1.76 1.88 14.32
C VAL A 47 0.32 2.37 14.18
N VAL A 48 -0.38 2.59 15.29
CA VAL A 48 -1.74 3.12 15.24
C VAL A 48 -1.74 4.50 14.57
N HIS A 49 -0.77 5.33 14.91
CA HIS A 49 -0.67 6.67 14.35
C HIS A 49 -0.46 6.63 12.84
N VAL A 50 0.40 5.74 12.37
CA VAL A 50 0.65 5.55 10.95
C VAL A 50 -0.62 5.14 10.23
N LEU A 51 -1.37 4.23 10.83
CA LEU A 51 -2.62 3.76 10.23
C LEU A 51 -3.65 4.88 10.16
N GLU A 52 -3.67 5.75 11.15
CA GLU A 52 -4.60 6.87 11.12
C GLU A 52 -4.21 7.91 10.07
N ILE A 53 -2.93 8.24 9.99
CA ILE A 53 -2.49 9.29 9.10
C ILE A 53 -2.46 8.87 7.65
N PHE A 54 -1.87 7.73 7.36
CA PHE A 54 -1.62 7.36 5.97
C PHE A 54 -2.68 6.45 5.38
N PHE A 55 -3.42 5.73 6.22
CA PHE A 55 -4.43 4.81 5.73
C PHE A 55 -5.83 5.25 6.12
N TYR A 56 -5.92 6.41 6.77
CA TYR A 56 -7.19 7.04 7.13
C TYR A 56 -8.13 6.12 7.91
N LYS A 57 -7.57 5.28 8.75
CA LYS A 57 -8.37 4.42 9.61
C LYS A 57 -8.79 5.21 10.83
N ASP A 58 -9.98 4.92 11.36
CA ASP A 58 -10.34 5.52 12.61
C ASP A 58 -9.58 4.80 13.72
N TYR A 59 -9.63 5.32 14.93
CA TYR A 59 -8.82 4.80 16.02
C TYR A 59 -9.11 3.33 16.29
N GLU A 60 -10.38 2.94 16.29
CA GLU A 60 -10.74 1.56 16.59
C GLU A 60 -10.23 0.60 15.52
N SER A 61 -10.39 0.96 14.27
CA SER A 61 -9.90 0.13 13.19
C SER A 61 -8.38 0.05 13.19
N ALA A 62 -7.74 1.19 13.44
CA ALA A 62 -6.28 1.23 13.48
C ALA A 62 -5.75 0.33 14.59
N LYS A 63 -6.44 0.34 15.74
CA LYS A 63 -6.03 -0.46 16.86
C LYS A 63 -6.15 -1.95 16.56
N LEU A 64 -7.23 -2.33 15.87
CA LEU A 64 -7.40 -3.73 15.51
C LEU A 64 -6.34 -4.20 14.54
N ILE A 65 -5.99 -3.36 13.58
CA ILE A 65 -4.94 -3.70 12.62
C ILE A 65 -3.60 -3.80 13.33
N MET A 66 -3.33 -2.87 14.24
CA MET A 66 -2.09 -2.89 14.99
C MET A 66 -1.96 -4.18 15.81
N LEU A 67 -3.05 -4.62 16.44
CA LEU A 67 -3.03 -5.86 17.19
C LEU A 67 -2.76 -7.05 16.27
N LYS A 68 -3.33 -7.02 15.07
CA LYS A 68 -3.10 -8.07 14.13
C LYS A 68 -1.64 -8.12 13.68
N VAL A 69 -1.04 -6.96 13.44
CA VAL A 69 0.36 -6.89 13.10
C VAL A 69 1.19 -7.51 14.22
N HIS A 70 0.87 -7.14 15.45
CA HIS A 70 1.63 -7.62 16.60
C HIS A 70 1.47 -9.12 16.78
N GLN A 71 0.27 -9.63 16.64
CA GLN A 71 0.00 -11.05 16.93
C GLN A 71 0.35 -11.98 15.78
N GLN A 72 0.14 -11.53 14.55
CA GLN A 72 0.35 -12.37 13.39
C GLN A 72 1.60 -12.04 12.60
N GLY A 73 2.27 -10.97 12.96
CA GLY A 73 3.51 -10.59 12.30
C GLY A 73 3.32 -9.69 11.09
N ILE A 74 2.14 -9.66 10.52
CA ILE A 74 1.89 -8.88 9.32
C ILE A 74 0.39 -8.66 9.20
N ALA A 75 -0.02 -7.53 8.68
CA ALA A 75 -1.44 -7.27 8.46
C ALA A 75 -1.63 -6.32 7.29
N GLU A 76 -2.73 -6.52 6.59
CA GLU A 76 -3.09 -5.67 5.47
C GLU A 76 -3.68 -4.37 5.97
N CYS A 77 -3.25 -3.26 5.39
CA CYS A 77 -3.73 -1.94 5.76
C CYS A 77 -4.68 -1.35 4.74
N GLY A 78 -4.57 -1.78 3.52
CA GLY A 78 -5.46 -1.29 2.48
C GLY A 78 -5.08 -1.88 1.14
N VAL A 79 -5.94 -1.68 0.15
CA VAL A 79 -5.74 -2.19 -1.20
C VAL A 79 -5.84 -1.02 -2.15
N TYR A 80 -4.86 -0.87 -3.01
CA TYR A 80 -4.76 0.31 -3.87
C TYR A 80 -4.21 -0.10 -5.22
N THR A 81 -4.30 0.81 -6.18
CA THR A 81 -3.61 0.61 -7.44
C THR A 81 -2.10 0.66 -7.18
N CYS A 82 -1.32 0.20 -8.14
CA CYS A 82 0.12 0.10 -7.97
C CYS A 82 0.76 1.42 -7.56
N GLU A 83 0.40 2.49 -8.23
CA GLU A 83 1.01 3.79 -7.94
C GLU A 83 0.67 4.29 -6.55
N ILE A 84 -0.57 4.12 -6.16
CA ILE A 84 -1.00 4.57 -4.84
C ILE A 84 -0.36 3.69 -3.76
N ALA A 85 -0.30 2.39 -3.99
CA ALA A 85 0.32 1.49 -3.03
C ALA A 85 1.78 1.86 -2.82
N GLU A 86 2.48 2.13 -3.91
CA GLU A 86 3.88 2.50 -3.84
C GLU A 86 4.06 3.80 -3.07
N MET A 87 3.20 4.77 -3.31
CA MET A 87 3.23 6.02 -2.59
C MET A 87 3.04 5.80 -1.10
N LYS A 88 2.06 4.94 -0.73
CA LYS A 88 1.80 4.68 0.67
C LYS A 88 3.00 4.02 1.34
N VAL A 89 3.60 3.05 0.68
CA VAL A 89 4.77 2.37 1.22
C VAL A 89 5.89 3.39 1.47
N ASN A 90 6.15 4.25 0.49
CA ASN A 90 7.21 5.24 0.63
C ASN A 90 6.92 6.24 1.73
N GLN A 91 5.68 6.68 1.85
CA GLN A 91 5.31 7.62 2.89
C GLN A 91 5.51 7.02 4.28
N VAL A 92 5.08 5.78 4.46
CA VAL A 92 5.20 5.13 5.75
C VAL A 92 6.67 4.89 6.10
N MET A 93 7.45 4.43 5.13
CA MET A 93 8.86 4.14 5.39
C MET A 93 9.63 5.41 5.72
N ASN A 94 9.36 6.50 5.00
CA ASN A 94 10.05 7.75 5.27
C ASN A 94 9.67 8.32 6.62
N PHE A 95 8.39 8.27 6.95
CA PHE A 95 7.90 8.78 8.22
C PHE A 95 8.49 7.98 9.39
N SER A 96 8.54 6.66 9.23
CA SER A 96 9.09 5.79 10.25
C SER A 96 10.58 6.08 10.46
N ARG A 97 11.29 6.28 9.35
CA ARG A 97 12.71 6.56 9.43
C ARG A 97 12.98 7.90 10.09
N GLN A 98 12.14 8.89 9.81
CA GLN A 98 12.27 10.20 10.44
C GLN A 98 12.10 10.12 11.95
N HIS A 99 11.28 9.19 12.42
CA HIS A 99 11.06 9.00 13.84
C HIS A 99 11.93 7.89 14.42
N GLN A 100 12.87 7.41 13.61
CA GLN A 100 13.86 6.43 14.05
C GLN A 100 13.23 5.11 14.47
N HIS A 101 12.19 4.71 13.77
CA HIS A 101 11.56 3.42 14.01
C HIS A 101 11.79 2.52 12.80
N PRO A 102 12.10 1.25 13.01
CA PRO A 102 12.37 0.33 11.90
C PRO A 102 11.13 -0.32 11.31
N LEU A 103 9.98 0.28 11.44
CA LEU A 103 8.74 -0.26 10.92
C LEU A 103 8.85 -0.50 9.41
N GLN A 104 8.46 -1.67 8.97
CA GLN A 104 8.50 -2.03 7.57
C GLN A 104 7.11 -2.00 6.97
N CYS A 105 7.02 -1.50 5.75
CA CYS A 105 5.76 -1.48 5.02
C CYS A 105 6.05 -2.02 3.64
N ILE A 106 5.27 -2.99 3.21
CA ILE A 106 5.49 -3.62 1.91
C ILE A 106 4.21 -3.65 1.12
N MET A 107 4.31 -3.97 -0.15
CA MET A 107 3.13 -4.13 -0.98
C MET A 107 3.23 -5.46 -1.71
N GLU A 108 2.08 -6.06 -1.95
CA GLU A 108 2.00 -7.32 -2.67
C GLU A 108 0.88 -7.27 -3.67
N LYS A 109 1.05 -7.94 -4.80
CA LYS A 109 -0.01 -7.99 -5.78
C LYS A 109 -1.17 -8.78 -5.19
N LYS A 110 -2.34 -8.25 -5.34
CA LYS A 110 -3.51 -8.86 -4.77
C LYS A 110 -4.00 -10.08 -5.55
#